data_6f8499840fac06270f447663dfb2c262
#
_entry.id   6f8499840fac06270f447663dfb2c262
#
_cell.length_a   1.000
_cell.length_b   1.000
_cell.length_c   1.000
_cell.angle_alpha   90.00
_cell.angle_beta   90.00
_cell.angle_gamma   90.00
#
_symmetry.space_group_name_H-M   'P 1'
#
loop_
_entity.id
_entity.type
_entity.pdbx_description
1 polymer ?
#
loop_
_entity_poly.entity_id
_entity_poly.type
_entity_poly.pdbx_seq_one_letter_code
_entity_poly.pdbx_strand_id
1 'polypeptide(L)'
;MKIYNTMSRKKEELKTITPGEVKIYACGPTVYNYIHIGNARPLCVFDTFRRYLEYRGYKVRFVQNFTDIDDKIIKKAIEEGSDYKTVSEKYIKEYWTDTKGMNVREATVHPRATENIDEIIDIISTLVEKGYAYPVSNGDVYFSPSKFKEYGKLSHQPLEDLEAGARINVEELKKEPMDFALWKGAKPGEPYWESPWGNGRPGWHIECSAMVRRFLGKTIDIHCGGQDLIFPHHENEIAQSECCNGVPFAHYWMHNGYINVDNVKMSKSLGNFFTVRDVAEKYGYEPIRYLMISSQYRSPINYSVDIIEQCKASLQRLYTCRDSLDFALQNAEDALPDNAEETKKSLLSHKERFIEAMDDDLNTADGLSAVFELVRDINSNVIPTSSKELLIFAKELFSELTGVLGLVYEEKDNDLDGKVEELIAARTAARKAKDFAKADSIRDEIAAMGIVLEDTPNGVKWHKK
;
A
#
# COMPACT_ATOMS: atom_id res chain seq x y z
N MET A 1 16.70 2.57 -12.52
CA MET A 1 15.79 3.12 -11.52
C MET A 1 16.57 3.74 -10.37
N LYS A 2 16.17 4.93 -9.91
CA LYS A 2 16.71 5.57 -8.70
C LYS A 2 15.64 5.59 -7.62
N ILE A 3 16.03 5.45 -6.36
CA ILE A 3 15.14 5.55 -5.21
C ILE A 3 15.76 6.49 -4.15
N TYR A 4 14.93 7.23 -3.47
CA TYR A 4 15.39 8.06 -2.35
C TYR A 4 15.64 7.19 -1.13
N ASN A 5 16.88 7.24 -0.65
CA ASN A 5 17.30 6.50 0.55
C ASN A 5 17.29 7.43 1.76
N THR A 6 16.44 7.16 2.74
CA THR A 6 16.36 7.97 3.96
C THR A 6 17.68 7.97 4.74
N MET A 7 18.43 6.87 4.69
CA MET A 7 19.71 6.74 5.35
C MET A 7 20.73 7.77 4.83
N SER A 8 20.86 7.93 3.54
CA SER A 8 21.80 8.86 2.90
C SER A 8 21.19 10.23 2.58
N ARG A 9 19.85 10.37 2.63
CA ARG A 9 19.07 11.54 2.21
C ARG A 9 19.29 11.92 0.74
N LYS A 10 19.54 10.93 -0.12
CA LYS A 10 19.81 11.13 -1.56
C LYS A 10 19.02 10.14 -2.39
N LYS A 11 18.76 10.50 -3.66
CA LYS A 11 18.33 9.53 -4.67
C LYS A 11 19.55 8.72 -5.12
N GLU A 12 19.48 7.42 -5.01
CA GLU A 12 20.53 6.48 -5.35
C GLU A 12 20.04 5.47 -6.39
N GLU A 13 20.96 4.99 -7.22
CA GLU A 13 20.64 3.93 -8.16
C GLU A 13 20.38 2.62 -7.39
N LEU A 14 19.27 1.96 -7.70
CA LEU A 14 18.93 0.68 -7.09
C LEU A 14 19.93 -0.41 -7.54
N LYS A 15 20.74 -0.86 -6.61
CA LYS A 15 21.68 -1.99 -6.76
C LYS A 15 21.28 -3.07 -5.78
N THR A 16 20.90 -4.23 -6.32
CA THR A 16 20.41 -5.35 -5.49
C THR A 16 21.56 -6.24 -5.02
N ILE A 17 21.39 -6.86 -3.85
CA ILE A 17 22.35 -7.81 -3.27
C ILE A 17 22.53 -9.01 -4.22
N THR A 18 21.41 -9.51 -4.73
CA THR A 18 21.39 -10.57 -5.75
C THR A 18 20.91 -9.98 -7.06
N PRO A 19 21.71 -10.00 -8.14
CA PRO A 19 21.29 -9.45 -9.43
C PRO A 19 19.93 -9.99 -9.89
N GLY A 20 19.01 -9.09 -10.23
CA GLY A 20 17.66 -9.45 -10.70
C GLY A 20 16.66 -9.84 -9.60
N GLU A 21 17.08 -9.91 -8.33
CA GLU A 21 16.19 -10.16 -7.19
C GLU A 21 16.17 -8.95 -6.26
N VAL A 22 15.01 -8.65 -5.65
CA VAL A 22 14.87 -7.60 -4.64
C VAL A 22 14.20 -8.16 -3.40
N LYS A 23 14.84 -8.02 -2.25
CA LYS A 23 14.30 -8.38 -0.93
C LYS A 23 13.77 -7.14 -0.25
N ILE A 24 12.46 -7.11 0.00
CA ILE A 24 11.78 -5.97 0.62
C ILE A 24 11.12 -6.43 1.91
N TYR A 25 11.29 -5.66 2.98
CA TYR A 25 10.52 -5.79 4.19
C TYR A 25 9.73 -4.50 4.44
N ALA A 26 8.43 -4.63 4.70
CA ALA A 26 7.56 -3.55 5.12
C ALA A 26 6.98 -3.85 6.50
N CYS A 27 7.12 -2.93 7.44
CA CYS A 27 6.46 -3.08 8.74
C CYS A 27 4.94 -3.13 8.56
N GLY A 28 4.35 -4.22 9.07
CA GLY A 28 2.92 -4.44 9.04
C GLY A 28 2.18 -3.83 10.23
N PRO A 29 0.86 -3.89 10.24
CA PRO A 29 0.06 -3.31 11.31
C PRO A 29 0.05 -4.16 12.58
N THR A 30 -0.17 -3.51 13.73
CA THR A 30 -0.65 -4.17 14.94
C THR A 30 -2.14 -4.45 14.79
N VAL A 31 -2.54 -5.72 14.83
CA VAL A 31 -3.88 -6.18 14.46
C VAL A 31 -4.86 -6.17 15.65
N TYR A 32 -5.22 -4.98 16.10
CA TYR A 32 -6.16 -4.78 17.22
C TYR A 32 -7.41 -3.99 16.84
N ASN A 33 -7.48 -3.47 15.61
CA ASN A 33 -8.59 -2.67 15.10
C ASN A 33 -8.58 -2.66 13.56
N TYR A 34 -9.65 -2.16 12.94
CA TYR A 34 -9.66 -1.83 11.52
C TYR A 34 -8.49 -0.91 11.16
N ILE A 35 -7.93 -1.10 9.96
CA ILE A 35 -6.89 -0.20 9.46
C ILE A 35 -7.49 1.17 9.16
N HIS A 36 -6.77 2.22 9.51
CA HIS A 36 -7.15 3.59 9.18
C HIS A 36 -6.54 4.05 7.87
N ILE A 37 -7.06 5.13 7.29
CA ILE A 37 -6.58 5.65 6.00
C ILE A 37 -5.07 5.92 5.98
N GLY A 38 -4.45 6.25 7.12
CA GLY A 38 -3.00 6.40 7.25
C GLY A 38 -2.24 5.09 7.00
N ASN A 39 -2.83 3.93 7.36
CA ASN A 39 -2.25 2.62 7.05
C ASN A 39 -2.41 2.25 5.57
N ALA A 40 -3.43 2.75 4.89
CA ALA A 40 -3.64 2.48 3.46
C ALA A 40 -2.47 2.99 2.61
N ARG A 41 -1.82 4.09 3.02
CA ARG A 41 -0.77 4.71 2.24
C ARG A 41 0.45 3.79 2.01
N PRO A 42 1.14 3.29 3.04
CA PRO A 42 2.24 2.35 2.83
C PRO A 42 1.80 1.10 2.07
N LEU A 43 0.58 0.60 2.32
CA LEU A 43 0.05 -0.57 1.63
C LEU A 43 -0.06 -0.35 0.11
N CYS A 44 -0.70 0.73 -0.32
CA CYS A 44 -0.86 1.04 -1.74
C CYS A 44 0.46 1.46 -2.41
N VAL A 45 1.29 2.26 -1.73
CA VAL A 45 2.57 2.73 -2.26
C VAL A 45 3.53 1.57 -2.49
N PHE A 46 3.73 0.71 -1.49
CA PHE A 46 4.71 -0.37 -1.60
C PHE A 46 4.19 -1.55 -2.43
N ASP A 47 2.87 -1.75 -2.55
CA ASP A 47 2.29 -2.64 -3.55
C ASP A 47 2.55 -2.12 -4.98
N THR A 48 2.37 -0.82 -5.23
CA THR A 48 2.69 -0.21 -6.53
C THR A 48 4.18 -0.29 -6.83
N PHE A 49 5.03 -0.09 -5.84
CA PHE A 49 6.48 -0.26 -5.97
C PHE A 49 6.85 -1.70 -6.34
N ARG A 50 6.29 -2.70 -5.66
CA ARG A 50 6.46 -4.11 -5.98
C ARG A 50 6.01 -4.42 -7.39
N ARG A 51 4.81 -3.97 -7.80
CA ARG A 51 4.28 -4.17 -9.17
C ARG A 51 5.22 -3.57 -10.20
N TYR A 52 5.74 -2.39 -9.95
CA TYR A 52 6.67 -1.73 -10.86
C TYR A 52 8.02 -2.45 -10.96
N LEU A 53 8.59 -2.92 -9.86
CA LEU A 53 9.82 -3.71 -9.89
C LEU A 53 9.64 -5.02 -10.69
N GLU A 54 8.52 -5.72 -10.48
CA GLU A 54 8.20 -6.93 -11.24
C GLU A 54 7.98 -6.63 -12.73
N TYR A 55 7.31 -5.51 -13.03
CA TYR A 55 7.17 -4.99 -14.40
C TYR A 55 8.54 -4.72 -15.07
N ARG A 56 9.53 -4.24 -14.31
CA ARG A 56 10.91 -4.03 -14.76
C ARG A 56 11.74 -5.31 -14.77
N GLY A 57 11.14 -6.47 -14.53
CA GLY A 57 11.76 -7.79 -14.63
C GLY A 57 12.47 -8.26 -13.36
N TYR A 58 12.34 -7.58 -12.24
CA TYR A 58 12.89 -8.06 -10.97
C TYR A 58 11.99 -9.16 -10.37
N LYS A 59 12.62 -10.15 -9.77
CA LYS A 59 11.97 -11.10 -8.87
C LYS A 59 11.91 -10.50 -7.47
N VAL A 60 10.72 -10.14 -7.00
CA VAL A 60 10.53 -9.47 -5.71
C VAL A 60 10.14 -10.47 -4.64
N ARG A 61 10.90 -10.52 -3.55
CA ARG A 61 10.53 -11.20 -2.31
C ARG A 61 10.08 -10.14 -1.30
N PHE A 62 8.77 -9.99 -1.18
CA PHE A 62 8.14 -8.99 -0.31
C PHE A 62 7.63 -9.66 0.97
N VAL A 63 8.10 -9.20 2.12
CA VAL A 63 7.69 -9.69 3.45
C VAL A 63 7.03 -8.55 4.21
N GLN A 64 5.85 -8.80 4.77
CA GLN A 64 5.13 -7.86 5.62
C GLN A 64 4.53 -8.61 6.80
N ASN A 65 4.87 -8.23 8.02
CA ASN A 65 4.44 -8.93 9.22
C ASN A 65 3.03 -8.54 9.68
N PHE A 66 2.52 -9.35 10.61
CA PHE A 66 1.48 -8.94 11.55
C PHE A 66 2.06 -8.94 12.96
N THR A 67 1.95 -7.81 13.66
CA THR A 67 2.13 -7.76 15.11
C THR A 67 0.82 -8.25 15.74
N ASP A 68 0.80 -9.53 16.10
CA ASP A 68 -0.37 -10.26 16.62
C ASP A 68 -0.32 -10.44 18.15
N ILE A 69 0.68 -9.82 18.81
CA ILE A 69 0.80 -9.69 20.24
C ILE A 69 1.39 -8.33 20.62
N ASP A 70 0.67 -7.54 21.38
CA ASP A 70 1.06 -6.18 21.79
C ASP A 70 0.15 -5.71 22.95
N ASP A 71 0.57 -4.70 23.71
CA ASP A 71 -0.24 -4.10 24.78
C ASP A 71 -1.64 -3.68 24.33
N LYS A 72 -1.79 -3.18 23.08
CA LYS A 72 -3.07 -2.75 22.52
C LYS A 72 -3.99 -3.93 22.25
N ILE A 73 -3.44 -5.07 21.80
CA ILE A 73 -4.21 -6.30 21.54
C ILE A 73 -4.68 -6.88 22.88
N ILE A 74 -3.81 -6.94 23.88
CA ILE A 74 -4.15 -7.44 25.22
C ILE A 74 -5.24 -6.58 25.84
N LYS A 75 -5.09 -5.27 25.80
CA LYS A 75 -6.10 -4.33 26.29
C LYS A 75 -7.44 -4.52 25.57
N LYS A 76 -7.42 -4.65 24.26
CA LYS A 76 -8.62 -4.87 23.44
C LYS A 76 -9.31 -6.19 23.78
N ALA A 77 -8.53 -7.26 24.01
CA ALA A 77 -9.04 -8.55 24.42
C ALA A 77 -9.77 -8.47 25.77
N ILE A 78 -9.20 -7.76 26.75
CA ILE A 78 -9.83 -7.51 28.05
C ILE A 78 -11.13 -6.72 27.88
N GLU A 79 -11.12 -5.65 27.09
CA GLU A 79 -12.30 -4.81 26.82
C GLU A 79 -13.45 -5.60 26.15
N GLU A 80 -13.12 -6.55 25.26
CA GLU A 80 -14.09 -7.39 24.55
C GLU A 80 -14.45 -8.68 25.31
N GLY A 81 -13.86 -8.94 26.50
CA GLY A 81 -14.07 -10.18 27.25
C GLY A 81 -13.59 -11.42 26.48
N SER A 82 -12.54 -11.29 25.71
CA SER A 82 -11.98 -12.27 24.78
C SER A 82 -10.48 -12.53 25.06
N ASP A 83 -9.85 -13.33 24.23
CA ASP A 83 -8.39 -13.54 24.25
C ASP A 83 -7.69 -12.84 23.08
N TYR A 84 -6.36 -12.67 23.21
CA TYR A 84 -5.56 -11.96 22.22
C TYR A 84 -5.56 -12.62 20.83
N LYS A 85 -5.65 -13.96 20.76
CA LYS A 85 -5.70 -14.69 19.48
C LYS A 85 -6.99 -14.42 18.74
N THR A 86 -8.11 -14.48 19.45
CA THR A 86 -9.43 -14.16 18.89
C THR A 86 -9.47 -12.73 18.35
N VAL A 87 -8.92 -11.76 19.08
CA VAL A 87 -8.83 -10.36 18.63
C VAL A 87 -7.94 -10.25 17.40
N SER A 88 -6.73 -10.79 17.43
CA SER A 88 -5.79 -10.67 16.30
C SER A 88 -6.34 -11.35 15.04
N GLU A 89 -6.90 -12.57 15.15
CA GLU A 89 -7.50 -13.27 14.00
C GLU A 89 -8.68 -12.50 13.38
N LYS A 90 -9.53 -11.90 14.22
CA LYS A 90 -10.63 -11.04 13.77
C LYS A 90 -10.09 -9.90 12.91
N TYR A 91 -9.10 -9.15 13.40
CA TYR A 91 -8.61 -7.97 12.70
C TYR A 91 -7.66 -8.29 11.54
N ILE A 92 -7.03 -9.46 11.51
CA ILE A 92 -6.36 -9.98 10.31
C ILE A 92 -7.38 -10.25 9.19
N LYS A 93 -8.55 -10.82 9.49
CA LYS A 93 -9.62 -11.00 8.48
C LYS A 93 -10.12 -9.67 7.95
N GLU A 94 -10.32 -8.69 8.82
CA GLU A 94 -10.75 -7.35 8.41
C GLU A 94 -9.67 -6.63 7.59
N TYR A 95 -8.39 -6.81 7.93
CA TYR A 95 -7.26 -6.34 7.13
C TYR A 95 -7.30 -6.90 5.69
N TRP A 96 -7.56 -8.21 5.55
CA TRP A 96 -7.66 -8.82 4.22
C TRP A 96 -8.83 -8.29 3.41
N THR A 97 -9.96 -8.02 4.05
CA THR A 97 -11.12 -7.40 3.38
C THR A 97 -10.74 -6.04 2.79
N ASP A 98 -10.12 -5.19 3.58
CA ASP A 98 -9.77 -3.84 3.15
C ASP A 98 -8.62 -3.82 2.13
N THR A 99 -7.59 -4.65 2.30
CA THR A 99 -6.47 -4.71 1.36
C THR A 99 -6.86 -5.30 0.01
N LYS A 100 -7.70 -6.35 -0.01
CA LYS A 100 -8.28 -6.91 -1.25
C LYS A 100 -9.16 -5.88 -1.94
N GLY A 101 -9.98 -5.16 -1.18
CA GLY A 101 -10.79 -4.06 -1.72
C GLY A 101 -9.94 -3.01 -2.43
N MET A 102 -8.80 -2.62 -1.86
CA MET A 102 -7.85 -1.68 -2.48
C MET A 102 -6.93 -2.32 -3.54
N ASN A 103 -7.15 -3.57 -3.96
CA ASN A 103 -6.30 -4.30 -4.90
C ASN A 103 -4.81 -4.36 -4.45
N VAL A 104 -4.55 -4.39 -3.14
CA VAL A 104 -3.23 -4.62 -2.58
C VAL A 104 -2.96 -6.12 -2.59
N ARG A 105 -1.89 -6.55 -3.25
CA ARG A 105 -1.51 -7.97 -3.35
C ARG A 105 -0.92 -8.48 -2.04
N GLU A 106 -1.22 -9.72 -1.72
CA GLU A 106 -0.63 -10.39 -0.57
C GLU A 106 0.91 -10.40 -0.71
N ALA A 107 1.62 -10.16 0.40
CA ALA A 107 3.07 -10.30 0.40
C ALA A 107 3.49 -11.75 0.11
N THR A 108 4.75 -11.97 -0.23
CA THR A 108 5.29 -13.33 -0.41
C THR A 108 5.17 -14.14 0.88
N VAL A 109 5.32 -13.44 2.02
CA VAL A 109 5.13 -14.02 3.37
C VAL A 109 4.57 -12.94 4.28
N HIS A 110 3.58 -13.33 5.10
CA HIS A 110 3.04 -12.53 6.20
C HIS A 110 3.35 -13.22 7.54
N PRO A 111 4.58 -13.09 8.08
CA PRO A 111 4.91 -13.72 9.35
C PRO A 111 4.19 -13.05 10.52
N ARG A 112 3.88 -13.84 11.55
CA ARG A 112 3.29 -13.36 12.79
C ARG A 112 4.35 -13.32 13.89
N ALA A 113 4.29 -12.33 14.75
CA ALA A 113 5.23 -12.22 15.87
C ALA A 113 5.19 -13.48 16.77
N THR A 114 3.99 -14.00 17.07
CA THR A 114 3.80 -15.19 17.91
C THR A 114 4.36 -16.49 17.33
N GLU A 115 4.58 -16.55 16.01
CA GLU A 115 5.16 -17.71 15.32
C GLU A 115 6.68 -17.63 15.18
N ASN A 116 7.29 -16.56 15.70
CA ASN A 116 8.73 -16.26 15.57
C ASN A 116 9.43 -16.04 16.91
N ILE A 117 8.87 -16.57 18.01
CA ILE A 117 9.38 -16.39 19.37
C ILE A 117 10.80 -16.93 19.54
N ASP A 118 11.08 -18.10 18.99
CA ASP A 118 12.43 -18.73 19.10
C ASP A 118 13.49 -17.84 18.42
N GLU A 119 13.19 -17.30 17.25
CA GLU A 119 14.09 -16.39 16.53
C GLU A 119 14.29 -15.08 17.31
N ILE A 120 13.24 -14.56 17.94
CA ILE A 120 13.29 -13.37 18.79
C ILE A 120 14.21 -13.63 20.00
N ILE A 121 14.01 -14.75 20.70
CA ILE A 121 14.83 -15.13 21.87
C ILE A 121 16.31 -15.30 21.47
N ASP A 122 16.59 -15.90 20.31
CA ASP A 122 17.95 -16.09 19.81
C ASP A 122 18.67 -14.76 19.56
N ILE A 123 17.99 -13.78 18.92
CA ILE A 123 18.56 -12.44 18.74
C ILE A 123 18.82 -11.75 20.08
N ILE A 124 17.84 -11.80 21.00
CA ILE A 124 17.98 -11.16 22.31
C ILE A 124 19.13 -11.80 23.08
N SER A 125 19.23 -13.13 23.09
CA SER A 125 20.33 -13.84 23.74
C SER A 125 21.70 -13.41 23.19
N THR A 126 21.81 -13.34 21.86
CA THR A 126 23.03 -12.86 21.21
C THR A 126 23.37 -11.41 21.61
N LEU A 127 22.36 -10.54 21.71
CA LEU A 127 22.57 -9.13 22.15
C LEU A 127 23.01 -9.06 23.62
N VAL A 128 22.48 -9.90 24.49
CA VAL A 128 22.90 -10.00 25.92
C VAL A 128 24.32 -10.52 26.01
N GLU A 129 24.66 -11.60 25.31
CA GLU A 129 26.03 -12.15 25.29
C GLU A 129 27.07 -11.16 24.78
N LYS A 130 26.73 -10.35 23.76
CA LYS A 130 27.58 -9.31 23.21
C LYS A 130 27.63 -8.02 24.08
N GLY A 131 26.79 -7.97 25.13
CA GLY A 131 26.73 -6.86 26.06
C GLY A 131 25.97 -5.63 25.59
N TYR A 132 25.21 -5.70 24.50
CA TYR A 132 24.32 -4.63 24.02
C TYR A 132 22.98 -4.59 24.76
N ALA A 133 22.57 -5.70 25.36
CA ALA A 133 21.34 -5.81 26.13
C ALA A 133 21.62 -6.36 27.54
N TYR A 134 20.67 -6.17 28.46
CA TYR A 134 20.77 -6.66 29.82
C TYR A 134 19.40 -7.05 30.39
N PRO A 135 19.30 -8.19 31.10
CA PRO A 135 18.12 -8.56 31.84
C PRO A 135 18.02 -7.82 33.16
N VAL A 136 16.81 -7.64 33.68
CA VAL A 136 16.52 -7.05 35.00
C VAL A 136 15.62 -7.98 35.82
N SER A 137 15.46 -7.65 37.11
CA SER A 137 14.88 -8.57 38.12
C SER A 137 13.43 -8.94 37.91
N ASN A 138 12.65 -8.17 37.14
CA ASN A 138 11.25 -8.48 36.81
C ASN A 138 11.08 -9.34 35.54
N GLY A 139 12.19 -9.79 34.94
CA GLY A 139 12.17 -10.59 33.70
C GLY A 139 12.18 -9.77 32.41
N ASP A 140 12.22 -8.44 32.48
CA ASP A 140 12.41 -7.59 31.29
C ASP A 140 13.86 -7.69 30.79
N VAL A 141 14.04 -7.49 29.47
CA VAL A 141 15.35 -7.31 28.86
C VAL A 141 15.36 -6.01 28.08
N TYR A 142 16.34 -5.16 28.37
CA TYR A 142 16.50 -3.87 27.71
C TYR A 142 17.72 -3.84 26.81
N PHE A 143 17.61 -3.15 25.67
CA PHE A 143 18.73 -2.78 24.81
C PHE A 143 19.27 -1.42 25.26
N SER A 144 20.62 -1.24 25.22
CA SER A 144 21.29 0.00 25.55
C SER A 144 21.77 0.73 24.30
N PRO A 145 21.03 1.75 23.80
CA PRO A 145 21.41 2.52 22.60
C PRO A 145 22.79 3.17 22.71
N SER A 146 23.17 3.62 23.88
CA SER A 146 24.50 4.25 24.15
C SER A 146 25.69 3.33 23.80
N LYS A 147 25.47 2.02 23.72
CA LYS A 147 26.53 1.07 23.33
C LYS A 147 26.67 0.90 21.82
N PHE A 148 25.69 1.34 21.02
CA PHE A 148 25.74 1.34 19.58
C PHE A 148 26.14 2.73 19.06
N LYS A 149 27.43 2.90 18.74
CA LYS A 149 28.01 4.20 18.36
C LYS A 149 27.31 4.91 17.19
N GLU A 150 26.66 4.14 16.32
CA GLU A 150 25.95 4.66 15.14
C GLU A 150 24.45 4.87 15.39
N TYR A 151 23.99 4.80 16.66
CA TYR A 151 22.58 5.05 16.96
C TYR A 151 22.17 6.47 16.57
N GLY A 152 21.05 6.61 15.89
CA GLY A 152 20.58 7.87 15.31
C GLY A 152 21.02 8.10 13.85
N LYS A 153 21.68 7.13 13.21
CA LYS A 153 22.17 7.28 11.82
C LYS A 153 21.05 7.37 10.78
N LEU A 154 19.89 6.74 11.02
CA LEU A 154 18.73 6.81 10.13
C LEU A 154 17.92 8.09 10.36
N SER A 155 17.64 8.41 11.62
CA SER A 155 16.89 9.61 12.01
C SER A 155 17.69 10.90 11.82
N HIS A 156 19.02 10.78 11.73
CA HIS A 156 19.98 11.89 11.68
C HIS A 156 19.86 12.84 12.88
N GLN A 157 19.53 12.29 14.03
CA GLN A 157 19.43 13.02 15.29
C GLN A 157 20.47 12.48 16.27
N PRO A 158 21.25 13.35 16.92
CA PRO A 158 22.14 12.91 17.96
C PRO A 158 21.36 12.32 19.14
N LEU A 159 21.96 11.36 19.84
CA LEU A 159 21.35 10.68 20.98
C LEU A 159 20.85 11.67 22.05
N GLU A 160 21.61 12.73 22.29
CA GLU A 160 21.31 13.78 23.27
C GLU A 160 19.98 14.51 22.96
N ASP A 161 19.69 14.78 21.66
CA ASP A 161 18.45 15.41 21.23
C ASP A 161 17.27 14.44 21.33
N LEU A 162 17.53 13.16 21.12
CA LEU A 162 16.52 12.09 21.24
C LEU A 162 16.15 11.85 22.72
N GLU A 163 17.11 11.96 23.64
CA GLU A 163 16.90 11.89 25.10
C GLU A 163 15.98 13.02 25.59
N ALA A 164 16.19 14.23 25.09
CA ALA A 164 15.39 15.41 25.47
C ALA A 164 13.92 15.28 25.00
N GLY A 165 13.66 14.54 23.94
CA GLY A 165 12.32 14.27 23.40
C GLY A 165 11.66 12.99 23.89
N ALA A 166 12.39 12.12 24.59
CA ALA A 166 11.86 10.86 25.08
C ALA A 166 10.82 11.12 26.19
N ARG A 167 9.63 10.53 26.05
CA ARG A 167 8.67 10.49 27.15
C ARG A 167 9.26 9.59 28.24
N ILE A 168 9.82 10.20 29.26
CA ILE A 168 10.38 9.52 30.42
C ILE A 168 9.20 8.99 31.26
N ASN A 169 8.66 7.84 30.89
CA ASN A 169 8.09 6.95 31.87
C ASN A 169 9.30 6.24 32.48
N VAL A 170 9.77 6.76 33.58
CA VAL A 170 10.84 6.14 34.37
C VAL A 170 10.26 4.85 34.95
N GLU A 171 10.27 3.78 34.15
CA GLU A 171 10.20 2.44 34.72
C GLU A 171 11.53 2.25 35.45
N GLU A 172 11.46 2.06 36.75
CA GLU A 172 12.56 2.10 37.72
C GLU A 172 13.74 1.14 37.46
N LEU A 173 13.62 0.27 36.40
CA LEU A 173 14.61 -0.79 36.13
C LEU A 173 15.50 -0.53 34.92
N LYS A 174 15.27 0.53 34.14
CA LYS A 174 16.12 0.93 33.04
C LYS A 174 17.40 1.59 33.60
N LYS A 175 18.55 1.31 32.96
CA LYS A 175 19.80 1.96 33.30
C LYS A 175 19.88 3.39 32.78
N GLU A 176 19.35 3.59 31.55
CA GLU A 176 19.31 4.88 30.87
C GLU A 176 17.93 5.14 30.32
N PRO A 177 17.49 6.41 30.20
CA PRO A 177 16.12 6.74 29.72
C PRO A 177 15.81 6.23 28.31
N MET A 178 16.80 6.16 27.43
CA MET A 178 16.70 5.72 26.05
C MET A 178 16.69 4.20 25.88
N ASP A 179 16.98 3.45 26.94
CA ASP A 179 16.92 1.99 26.87
C ASP A 179 15.51 1.54 26.49
N PHE A 180 15.39 0.58 25.58
CA PHE A 180 14.11 0.10 25.13
C PHE A 180 13.96 -1.41 25.32
N ALA A 181 12.72 -1.85 25.56
CA ALA A 181 12.43 -3.23 25.86
C ALA A 181 12.58 -4.13 24.64
N LEU A 182 13.36 -5.20 24.77
CA LEU A 182 13.45 -6.31 23.83
C LEU A 182 12.51 -7.45 24.23
N TRP A 183 12.41 -7.69 25.55
CA TRP A 183 11.52 -8.68 26.15
C TRP A 183 10.82 -8.05 27.33
N LYS A 184 9.55 -8.31 27.51
CA LYS A 184 8.74 -7.82 28.63
C LYS A 184 8.32 -8.99 29.49
N GLY A 185 8.72 -9.00 30.76
CA GLY A 185 8.30 -9.99 31.73
C GLY A 185 6.77 -10.05 31.85
N ALA A 186 6.22 -11.25 31.96
CA ALA A 186 4.80 -11.47 32.00
C ALA A 186 4.17 -10.90 33.28
N LYS A 187 3.06 -10.19 33.13
CA LYS A 187 2.19 -9.79 34.24
C LYS A 187 1.10 -10.84 34.45
N PRO A 188 0.53 -10.93 35.67
CA PRO A 188 -0.54 -11.87 35.93
C PRO A 188 -1.71 -11.70 34.94
N GLY A 189 -2.07 -12.84 34.29
CA GLY A 189 -3.17 -12.85 33.31
C GLY A 189 -2.82 -12.44 31.89
N GLU A 190 -1.57 -12.00 31.62
CA GLU A 190 -1.10 -11.73 30.26
C GLU A 190 -0.62 -13.03 29.56
N PRO A 191 -0.72 -13.13 28.25
CA PRO A 191 -0.08 -14.19 27.47
C PRO A 191 1.44 -14.10 27.58
N TYR A 192 2.09 -15.26 27.62
CA TYR A 192 3.55 -15.34 27.75
C TYR A 192 4.14 -16.55 27.03
N TRP A 193 5.43 -16.48 26.81
CA TRP A 193 6.31 -17.56 26.35
C TRP A 193 7.47 -17.72 27.31
N GLU A 194 7.97 -18.94 27.43
CA GLU A 194 9.16 -19.22 28.23
C GLU A 194 10.40 -18.63 27.56
N SER A 195 11.31 -18.08 28.36
CA SER A 195 12.58 -17.53 27.89
C SER A 195 13.66 -17.73 28.95
N PRO A 196 14.97 -17.54 28.61
CA PRO A 196 16.07 -17.58 29.59
C PRO A 196 15.93 -16.57 30.74
N TRP A 197 15.12 -15.54 30.57
CA TRP A 197 14.91 -14.45 31.54
C TRP A 197 13.61 -14.61 32.33
N GLY A 198 12.87 -15.67 32.07
CA GLY A 198 11.55 -15.96 32.64
C GLY A 198 10.42 -15.83 31.61
N ASN A 199 9.20 -16.07 32.07
CA ASN A 199 8.01 -15.94 31.26
C ASN A 199 7.79 -14.49 30.82
N GLY A 200 7.50 -14.25 29.53
CA GLY A 200 7.32 -12.91 29.01
C GLY A 200 6.85 -12.92 27.55
N ARG A 201 6.96 -11.77 26.92
CA ARG A 201 6.59 -11.54 25.52
C ARG A 201 7.54 -10.56 24.83
N PRO A 202 7.58 -10.55 23.48
CA PRO A 202 8.45 -9.63 22.74
C PRO A 202 8.16 -8.15 23.02
N GLY A 203 9.21 -7.34 22.99
CA GLY A 203 9.10 -5.91 22.74
C GLY A 203 8.76 -5.66 21.26
N TRP A 204 8.14 -4.52 20.96
CA TRP A 204 7.63 -4.23 19.63
C TRP A 204 8.73 -4.18 18.54
N HIS A 205 9.91 -3.69 18.84
CA HIS A 205 10.96 -3.46 17.85
C HIS A 205 11.70 -4.74 17.42
N ILE A 206 11.81 -5.72 18.33
CA ILE A 206 12.57 -6.96 18.07
C ILE A 206 11.87 -7.90 17.09
N GLU A 207 10.55 -7.81 16.98
CA GLU A 207 9.74 -8.66 16.12
C GLU A 207 10.20 -8.55 14.66
N CYS A 208 10.30 -7.31 14.13
CA CYS A 208 10.69 -7.06 12.76
C CYS A 208 12.14 -7.50 12.48
N SER A 209 13.07 -7.23 13.40
CA SER A 209 14.46 -7.70 13.28
C SER A 209 14.54 -9.23 13.15
N ALA A 210 13.75 -9.95 13.95
CA ALA A 210 13.72 -11.41 13.93
C ALA A 210 13.09 -11.94 12.63
N MET A 211 11.96 -11.38 12.22
CA MET A 211 11.28 -11.80 11.01
C MET A 211 12.08 -11.46 9.74
N VAL A 212 12.77 -10.32 9.68
CA VAL A 212 13.69 -10.03 8.58
C VAL A 212 14.79 -11.07 8.52
N ARG A 213 15.47 -11.35 9.64
CA ARG A 213 16.58 -12.32 9.69
C ARG A 213 16.12 -13.70 9.21
N ARG A 214 14.97 -14.17 9.67
CA ARG A 214 14.42 -15.48 9.33
C ARG A 214 14.00 -15.62 7.88
N PHE A 215 13.30 -14.62 7.31
CA PHE A 215 12.65 -14.75 6.01
C PHE A 215 13.46 -14.14 4.85
N LEU A 216 14.34 -13.19 5.12
CA LEU A 216 15.09 -12.45 4.11
C LEU A 216 16.61 -12.52 4.30
N GLY A 217 17.08 -12.82 5.52
CA GLY A 217 18.49 -12.90 5.86
C GLY A 217 18.99 -11.72 6.70
N LYS A 218 20.31 -11.69 6.93
CA LYS A 218 20.94 -10.69 7.83
C LYS A 218 20.97 -9.29 7.23
N THR A 219 21.00 -9.18 5.90
CA THR A 219 20.96 -7.94 5.14
C THR A 219 19.93 -8.05 4.05
N ILE A 220 19.13 -7.00 3.86
CA ILE A 220 18.09 -6.91 2.84
C ILE A 220 18.35 -5.73 1.91
N ASP A 221 17.71 -5.75 0.73
CA ASP A 221 17.84 -4.63 -0.21
C ASP A 221 17.11 -3.40 0.32
N ILE A 222 15.82 -3.54 0.65
CA ILE A 222 14.96 -2.40 0.99
C ILE A 222 14.15 -2.69 2.25
N HIS A 223 14.22 -1.75 3.20
CA HIS A 223 13.29 -1.69 4.34
C HIS A 223 12.38 -0.47 4.18
N CYS A 224 11.08 -0.64 4.37
CA CYS A 224 10.12 0.43 4.11
C CYS A 224 9.01 0.52 5.17
N GLY A 225 8.40 1.72 5.28
CA GLY A 225 7.32 2.01 6.21
C GLY A 225 6.88 3.47 6.17
N GLY A 226 6.09 3.90 7.13
CA GLY A 226 5.72 5.31 7.32
C GLY A 226 6.87 6.14 7.90
N GLN A 227 6.88 7.45 7.65
CA GLN A 227 7.88 8.36 8.25
C GLN A 227 7.86 8.37 9.78
N ASP A 228 6.75 8.03 10.40
CA ASP A 228 6.62 7.88 11.86
C ASP A 228 7.41 6.69 12.43
N LEU A 229 7.76 5.72 11.57
CA LEU A 229 8.57 4.58 11.97
C LEU A 229 10.08 4.86 11.93
N ILE A 230 10.54 5.93 11.29
CA ILE A 230 11.97 6.28 11.23
C ILE A 230 12.57 6.27 12.63
N PHE A 231 11.88 6.93 13.55
CA PHE A 231 12.25 6.95 14.97
C PHE A 231 10.97 6.80 15.85
N PRO A 232 11.01 5.92 16.87
CA PRO A 232 12.17 5.09 17.28
C PRO A 232 12.26 3.72 16.57
N HIS A 233 11.23 3.27 15.83
CA HIS A 233 11.05 1.86 15.43
C HIS A 233 12.21 1.35 14.54
N HIS A 234 12.42 1.96 13.38
CA HIS A 234 13.44 1.52 12.42
C HIS A 234 14.86 1.77 12.93
N GLU A 235 15.09 2.86 13.68
CA GLU A 235 16.37 3.10 14.33
C GLU A 235 16.72 1.98 15.34
N ASN A 236 15.72 1.53 16.11
CA ASN A 236 15.87 0.42 17.05
C ASN A 236 16.09 -0.91 16.33
N GLU A 237 15.40 -1.16 15.21
CA GLU A 237 15.62 -2.35 14.39
C GLU A 237 17.06 -2.41 13.83
N ILE A 238 17.59 -1.28 13.37
CA ILE A 238 19.00 -1.16 12.94
C ILE A 238 19.93 -1.55 14.08
N ALA A 239 19.75 -0.93 15.25
CA ALA A 239 20.60 -1.20 16.40
C ALA A 239 20.58 -2.67 16.80
N GLN A 240 19.39 -3.29 16.88
CA GLN A 240 19.22 -4.71 17.18
C GLN A 240 19.89 -5.60 16.14
N SER A 241 19.60 -5.36 14.88
CA SER A 241 20.04 -6.24 13.79
C SER A 241 21.54 -6.14 13.53
N GLU A 242 22.10 -4.92 13.51
CA GLU A 242 23.52 -4.72 13.23
C GLU A 242 24.39 -5.13 14.41
N CYS A 243 24.00 -4.87 15.64
CA CYS A 243 24.71 -5.37 16.82
C CYS A 243 24.66 -6.90 16.91
N CYS A 244 23.54 -7.52 16.57
CA CYS A 244 23.41 -8.98 16.55
C CYS A 244 24.24 -9.61 15.42
N ASN A 245 24.09 -9.12 14.19
CA ASN A 245 24.60 -9.77 12.99
C ASN A 245 26.01 -9.28 12.56
N GLY A 246 26.44 -8.08 12.97
CA GLY A 246 27.73 -7.48 12.60
C GLY A 246 27.82 -7.04 11.13
N VAL A 247 26.69 -6.86 10.46
CA VAL A 247 26.59 -6.42 9.06
C VAL A 247 25.45 -5.40 8.93
N PRO A 248 25.45 -4.54 7.89
CA PRO A 248 24.36 -3.60 7.64
C PRO A 248 23.00 -4.30 7.54
N PHE A 249 21.98 -3.71 8.11
CA PHE A 249 20.65 -4.31 8.13
C PHE A 249 19.91 -4.19 6.79
N ALA A 250 19.89 -2.99 6.20
CA ALA A 250 19.29 -2.75 4.90
C ALA A 250 20.13 -1.77 4.08
N HIS A 251 20.17 -1.96 2.75
CA HIS A 251 20.86 -1.04 1.84
C HIS A 251 20.06 0.24 1.62
N TYR A 252 18.74 0.14 1.50
CA TYR A 252 17.86 1.28 1.24
C TYR A 252 16.73 1.35 2.25
N TRP A 253 16.39 2.57 2.65
CA TRP A 253 15.31 2.89 3.58
C TRP A 253 14.31 3.80 2.88
N MET A 254 13.09 3.31 2.66
CA MET A 254 12.04 4.07 1.98
C MET A 254 10.90 4.39 2.95
N HIS A 255 10.53 5.66 3.04
CA HIS A 255 9.48 6.10 3.95
C HIS A 255 8.43 6.93 3.22
N ASN A 256 7.16 6.55 3.36
CA ASN A 256 6.05 7.35 2.86
C ASN A 256 5.64 8.44 3.84
N GLY A 257 5.19 9.58 3.30
CA GLY A 257 4.71 10.70 4.09
C GLY A 257 3.37 10.42 4.79
N TYR A 258 3.01 11.30 5.71
CA TYR A 258 1.77 11.21 6.50
C TYR A 258 0.50 11.49 5.67
N ILE A 259 -0.64 11.10 6.23
CA ILE A 259 -1.95 11.56 5.80
C ILE A 259 -2.48 12.57 6.81
N ASN A 260 -2.83 13.75 6.31
CA ASN A 260 -3.61 14.73 7.04
C ASN A 260 -5.10 14.55 6.68
N VAL A 261 -5.97 14.97 7.58
CA VAL A 261 -7.42 15.04 7.36
C VAL A 261 -7.81 16.50 7.50
N ASP A 262 -8.39 17.08 6.45
CA ASP A 262 -8.73 18.50 6.39
C ASP A 262 -7.54 19.41 6.82
N ASN A 263 -6.35 19.09 6.31
CA ASN A 263 -5.07 19.76 6.59
C ASN A 263 -4.59 19.68 8.05
N VAL A 264 -5.20 18.82 8.86
CA VAL A 264 -4.81 18.60 10.25
C VAL A 264 -4.31 17.16 10.41
N LYS A 265 -3.28 16.96 11.24
CA LYS A 265 -2.78 15.60 11.55
C LYS A 265 -3.91 14.74 12.10
N MET A 266 -4.10 13.55 11.51
CA MET A 266 -5.12 12.61 11.95
C MET A 266 -4.86 12.13 13.38
N SER A 267 -5.86 12.22 14.25
CA SER A 267 -5.81 11.65 15.59
C SER A 267 -7.21 11.31 16.12
N LYS A 268 -7.28 10.26 16.98
CA LYS A 268 -8.54 9.86 17.62
C LYS A 268 -9.09 10.96 18.53
N SER A 269 -8.23 11.72 19.20
CA SER A 269 -8.62 12.79 20.12
C SER A 269 -9.26 14.00 19.43
N LEU A 270 -8.96 14.20 18.15
CA LEU A 270 -9.54 15.28 17.34
C LEU A 270 -10.83 14.88 16.61
N GLY A 271 -11.24 13.60 16.71
CA GLY A 271 -12.43 13.12 16.02
C GLY A 271 -12.30 13.05 14.49
N ASN A 272 -11.10 13.26 13.94
CA ASN A 272 -10.79 13.22 12.52
C ASN A 272 -10.13 11.88 12.08
N PHE A 273 -10.45 10.80 12.80
CA PHE A 273 -9.93 9.47 12.56
C PHE A 273 -10.93 8.68 11.73
N PHE A 274 -10.52 8.23 10.54
CA PHE A 274 -11.33 7.42 9.63
C PHE A 274 -10.67 6.07 9.37
N THR A 275 -11.44 5.00 9.43
CA THR A 275 -10.99 3.70 8.95
C THR A 275 -11.08 3.65 7.42
N VAL A 276 -10.32 2.74 6.82
CA VAL A 276 -10.45 2.46 5.37
C VAL A 276 -11.87 2.03 5.05
N ARG A 277 -12.49 1.23 5.94
CA ARG A 277 -13.87 0.73 5.80
C ARG A 277 -14.88 1.87 5.75
N ASP A 278 -14.81 2.84 6.68
CA ASP A 278 -15.73 3.99 6.71
C ASP A 278 -15.68 4.81 5.41
N VAL A 279 -14.50 4.98 4.84
CA VAL A 279 -14.32 5.70 3.58
C VAL A 279 -14.80 4.87 2.40
N ALA A 280 -14.48 3.57 2.39
CA ALA A 280 -14.84 2.67 1.30
C ALA A 280 -16.35 2.45 1.18
N GLU A 281 -17.10 2.42 2.29
CA GLU A 281 -18.56 2.32 2.28
C GLU A 281 -19.22 3.50 1.55
N LYS A 282 -18.60 4.68 1.53
CA LYS A 282 -19.14 5.87 0.88
C LYS A 282 -18.65 6.06 -0.55
N TYR A 283 -17.38 5.77 -0.79
CA TYR A 283 -16.70 6.17 -2.01
C TYR A 283 -16.13 5.00 -2.83
N GLY A 284 -16.14 3.77 -2.29
CA GLY A 284 -15.45 2.62 -2.84
C GLY A 284 -13.98 2.56 -2.41
N TYR A 285 -13.36 1.41 -2.63
CA TYR A 285 -11.96 1.17 -2.26
C TYR A 285 -10.98 1.78 -3.26
N GLU A 286 -11.30 1.75 -4.54
CA GLU A 286 -10.36 2.19 -5.57
C GLU A 286 -10.05 3.70 -5.54
N PRO A 287 -11.00 4.61 -5.25
CA PRO A 287 -10.68 6.00 -4.99
C PRO A 287 -9.68 6.22 -3.84
N ILE A 288 -9.72 5.35 -2.81
CA ILE A 288 -8.73 5.37 -1.74
C ILE A 288 -7.34 5.02 -2.30
N ARG A 289 -7.23 3.91 -3.05
CA ARG A 289 -5.96 3.54 -3.70
C ARG A 289 -5.44 4.66 -4.59
N TYR A 290 -6.31 5.23 -5.42
CA TYR A 290 -5.94 6.34 -6.30
C TYR A 290 -5.38 7.52 -5.51
N LEU A 291 -6.04 7.93 -4.43
CA LEU A 291 -5.56 8.99 -3.53
C LEU A 291 -4.15 8.69 -3.00
N MET A 292 -3.91 7.45 -2.54
CA MET A 292 -2.62 7.07 -1.94
C MET A 292 -1.44 7.18 -2.89
N ILE A 293 -1.66 7.02 -4.20
CA ILE A 293 -0.63 7.07 -5.24
C ILE A 293 -0.70 8.32 -6.12
N SER A 294 -1.61 9.26 -5.83
CA SER A 294 -1.82 10.47 -6.65
C SER A 294 -0.73 11.53 -6.50
N SER A 295 0.19 11.36 -5.56
CA SER A 295 1.29 12.29 -5.31
C SER A 295 2.57 11.53 -4.98
N GLN A 296 3.73 12.26 -5.00
CA GLN A 296 5.01 11.67 -4.61
C GLN A 296 4.90 11.05 -3.21
N TYR A 297 5.28 9.76 -3.07
CA TYR A 297 5.02 8.97 -1.88
C TYR A 297 5.63 9.56 -0.59
N ARG A 298 6.75 10.29 -0.68
CA ARG A 298 7.41 10.92 0.47
C ARG A 298 6.71 12.17 0.97
N SER A 299 5.91 12.82 0.14
CA SER A 299 5.18 14.03 0.53
C SER A 299 3.95 13.70 1.35
N PRO A 300 3.57 14.51 2.34
CA PRO A 300 2.27 14.37 2.98
C PRO A 300 1.14 14.51 1.97
N ILE A 301 0.05 13.77 2.17
CA ILE A 301 -1.20 13.96 1.41
C ILE A 301 -2.31 14.38 2.34
N ASN A 302 -3.31 15.06 1.78
CA ASN A 302 -4.50 15.45 2.53
C ASN A 302 -5.69 14.62 2.06
N TYR A 303 -6.45 14.08 3.02
CA TYR A 303 -7.76 13.50 2.80
C TYR A 303 -8.82 14.55 3.13
N SER A 304 -9.75 14.77 2.23
CA SER A 304 -11.00 15.50 2.43
C SER A 304 -12.07 14.92 1.51
N VAL A 305 -13.34 15.25 1.77
CA VAL A 305 -14.45 14.84 0.91
C VAL A 305 -14.23 15.31 -0.53
N ASP A 306 -13.84 16.56 -0.73
CA ASP A 306 -13.61 17.12 -2.06
C ASP A 306 -12.48 16.38 -2.81
N ILE A 307 -11.40 16.01 -2.11
CA ILE A 307 -10.26 15.31 -2.72
C ILE A 307 -10.64 13.88 -3.11
N ILE A 308 -11.37 13.15 -2.27
CA ILE A 308 -11.75 11.76 -2.62
C ILE A 308 -12.76 11.74 -3.77
N GLU A 309 -13.66 12.74 -3.86
CA GLU A 309 -14.57 12.90 -5.01
C GLU A 309 -13.81 13.24 -6.31
N GLN A 310 -12.75 14.04 -6.24
CA GLN A 310 -11.87 14.29 -7.40
C GLN A 310 -11.13 13.02 -7.82
N CYS A 311 -10.70 12.19 -6.87
CA CYS A 311 -10.10 10.88 -7.16
C CYS A 311 -11.10 9.97 -7.87
N LYS A 312 -12.35 9.91 -7.40
CA LYS A 312 -13.44 9.15 -8.02
C LYS A 312 -13.71 9.63 -9.45
N ALA A 313 -13.79 10.94 -9.66
CA ALA A 313 -13.98 11.53 -11.00
C ALA A 313 -12.80 11.21 -11.96
N SER A 314 -11.57 11.22 -11.44
CA SER A 314 -10.39 10.85 -12.23
C SER A 314 -10.40 9.39 -12.63
N LEU A 315 -10.74 8.48 -11.70
CA LEU A 315 -10.93 7.06 -12.00
C LEU A 315 -12.01 6.83 -13.04
N GLN A 316 -13.15 7.54 -12.94
CA GLN A 316 -14.23 7.42 -13.92
C GLN A 316 -13.76 7.72 -15.34
N ARG A 317 -12.83 8.64 -15.53
CA ARG A 317 -12.23 8.91 -16.85
C ARG A 317 -11.42 7.73 -17.37
N LEU A 318 -10.71 7.00 -16.49
CA LEU A 318 -9.98 5.79 -16.86
C LEU A 318 -10.94 4.67 -17.25
N TYR A 319 -12.01 4.47 -16.47
CA TYR A 319 -13.07 3.51 -16.79
C TYR A 319 -13.77 3.84 -18.10
N THR A 320 -14.10 5.11 -18.35
CA THR A 320 -14.70 5.56 -19.61
C THR A 320 -13.80 5.26 -20.81
N CYS A 321 -12.49 5.39 -20.68
CA CYS A 321 -11.54 5.02 -21.73
C CYS A 321 -11.57 3.51 -21.99
N ARG A 322 -11.51 2.67 -20.96
CA ARG A 322 -11.63 1.21 -21.07
C ARG A 322 -12.89 0.81 -21.80
N ASP A 323 -14.04 1.35 -21.36
CA ASP A 323 -15.34 1.01 -21.90
C ASP A 323 -15.50 1.51 -23.33
N SER A 324 -14.91 2.66 -23.67
CA SER A 324 -14.89 3.17 -25.04
C SER A 324 -14.04 2.31 -25.99
N LEU A 325 -12.91 1.78 -25.52
CA LEU A 325 -12.08 0.83 -26.26
C LEU A 325 -12.85 -0.48 -26.49
N ASP A 326 -13.49 -1.02 -25.44
CA ASP A 326 -14.29 -2.23 -25.53
C ASP A 326 -15.44 -2.09 -26.53
N PHE A 327 -16.16 -0.97 -26.47
CA PHE A 327 -17.25 -0.66 -27.39
C PHE A 327 -16.77 -0.51 -28.84
N ALA A 328 -15.65 0.22 -29.04
CA ALA A 328 -15.08 0.40 -30.38
C ALA A 328 -14.63 -0.94 -31.00
N LEU A 329 -14.10 -1.86 -30.19
CA LEU A 329 -13.68 -3.19 -30.64
C LEU A 329 -14.85 -4.07 -31.13
N GLN A 330 -16.09 -3.87 -30.63
CA GLN A 330 -17.26 -4.62 -31.10
C GLN A 330 -17.61 -4.33 -32.58
N ASN A 331 -17.29 -3.13 -33.06
CA ASN A 331 -17.57 -2.66 -34.40
C ASN A 331 -16.29 -2.33 -35.20
N ALA A 332 -15.16 -2.92 -34.79
CA ALA A 332 -13.87 -2.62 -35.38
C ALA A 332 -13.71 -3.21 -36.78
N GLU A 333 -12.98 -2.49 -37.62
CA GLU A 333 -12.66 -2.87 -39.01
C GLU A 333 -11.22 -3.37 -39.08
N ASP A 334 -10.95 -4.29 -39.99
CA ASP A 334 -9.57 -4.80 -40.22
C ASP A 334 -8.70 -3.79 -41.02
N ALA A 335 -9.28 -2.65 -41.45
CA ALA A 335 -8.55 -1.60 -42.14
C ALA A 335 -7.55 -0.89 -41.24
N LEU A 336 -6.32 -0.73 -41.74
CA LEU A 336 -5.25 -0.02 -41.05
C LEU A 336 -5.12 1.39 -41.70
N PRO A 337 -5.18 2.48 -40.91
CA PRO A 337 -4.99 3.82 -41.45
C PRO A 337 -3.51 4.07 -41.83
N ASP A 338 -3.28 4.94 -42.81
CA ASP A 338 -1.93 5.24 -43.32
C ASP A 338 -0.94 5.71 -42.25
N ASN A 339 -1.45 6.35 -41.19
CA ASN A 339 -0.65 6.86 -40.06
C ASN A 339 -0.57 5.89 -38.86
N ALA A 340 -0.93 4.62 -39.04
CA ALA A 340 -0.98 3.65 -37.93
C ALA A 340 0.34 3.51 -37.17
N GLU A 341 1.46 3.46 -37.86
CA GLU A 341 2.77 3.34 -37.21
C GLU A 341 3.15 4.64 -36.44
N GLU A 342 2.77 5.80 -36.95
CA GLU A 342 2.96 7.07 -36.24
C GLU A 342 2.10 7.13 -34.97
N THR A 343 0.84 6.68 -35.07
CA THR A 343 -0.07 6.55 -33.92
C THR A 343 0.51 5.60 -32.86
N LYS A 344 0.94 4.39 -33.22
CA LYS A 344 1.58 3.47 -32.28
C LYS A 344 2.81 4.07 -31.62
N LYS A 345 3.65 4.77 -32.37
CA LYS A 345 4.82 5.46 -31.83
C LYS A 345 4.44 6.56 -30.84
N SER A 346 3.38 7.33 -31.12
CA SER A 346 2.83 8.29 -30.17
C SER A 346 2.39 7.62 -28.87
N LEU A 347 1.62 6.54 -28.96
CA LEU A 347 1.17 5.80 -27.77
C LEU A 347 2.36 5.25 -26.96
N LEU A 348 3.38 4.69 -27.61
CA LEU A 348 4.58 4.20 -26.93
C LEU A 348 5.37 5.31 -26.24
N SER A 349 5.35 6.53 -26.75
CA SER A 349 6.00 7.66 -26.08
C SER A 349 5.41 7.94 -24.67
N HIS A 350 4.12 7.70 -24.47
CA HIS A 350 3.49 7.80 -23.15
C HIS A 350 3.97 6.69 -22.19
N LYS A 351 4.20 5.48 -22.72
CA LYS A 351 4.83 4.39 -21.95
C LYS A 351 6.26 4.73 -21.53
N GLU A 352 7.05 5.31 -22.42
CA GLU A 352 8.42 5.74 -22.12
C GLU A 352 8.41 6.79 -21.00
N ARG A 353 7.52 7.79 -21.09
CA ARG A 353 7.35 8.81 -20.05
C ARG A 353 6.87 8.22 -18.71
N PHE A 354 5.96 7.25 -18.76
CA PHE A 354 5.55 6.51 -17.56
C PHE A 354 6.74 5.83 -16.89
N ILE A 355 7.55 5.12 -17.66
CA ILE A 355 8.74 4.42 -17.16
C ILE A 355 9.75 5.43 -16.60
N GLU A 356 10.00 6.54 -17.29
CA GLU A 356 10.92 7.59 -16.84
C GLU A 356 10.47 8.17 -15.48
N ALA A 357 9.18 8.47 -15.33
CA ALA A 357 8.60 8.94 -14.07
C ALA A 357 8.74 7.91 -12.94
N MET A 358 8.39 6.66 -13.20
CA MET A 358 8.47 5.60 -12.20
C MET A 358 9.91 5.22 -11.86
N ASP A 359 10.85 5.35 -12.78
CA ASP A 359 12.29 5.16 -12.54
C ASP A 359 12.92 6.28 -11.70
N ASP A 360 12.29 7.45 -11.62
CA ASP A 360 12.73 8.57 -10.78
C ASP A 360 12.01 8.57 -9.42
N ASP A 361 12.41 7.65 -8.54
CA ASP A 361 11.94 7.58 -7.16
C ASP A 361 10.43 7.30 -7.02
N LEU A 362 9.94 6.35 -7.84
CA LEU A 362 8.53 5.95 -7.84
C LEU A 362 7.59 7.17 -7.95
N ASN A 363 7.82 8.05 -8.91
CA ASN A 363 6.98 9.23 -9.12
C ASN A 363 5.66 8.86 -9.78
N THR A 364 4.75 8.32 -8.95
CA THR A 364 3.42 7.88 -9.38
C THR A 364 2.55 9.02 -9.87
N ALA A 365 2.78 10.26 -9.42
CA ALA A 365 2.04 11.43 -9.88
C ALA A 365 2.28 11.71 -11.37
N ASP A 366 3.56 11.74 -11.79
CA ASP A 366 3.91 11.91 -13.21
C ASP A 366 3.57 10.64 -14.01
N GLY A 367 3.68 9.45 -13.39
CA GLY A 367 3.20 8.21 -13.98
C GLY A 367 1.70 8.25 -14.30
N LEU A 368 0.86 8.71 -13.38
CA LEU A 368 -0.57 8.95 -13.62
C LEU A 368 -0.80 9.99 -14.71
N SER A 369 -0.01 11.06 -14.75
CA SER A 369 -0.09 12.07 -15.81
C SER A 369 0.16 11.47 -17.20
N ALA A 370 1.17 10.62 -17.32
CA ALA A 370 1.46 9.90 -18.58
C ALA A 370 0.30 8.97 -19.00
N VAL A 371 -0.36 8.30 -18.05
CA VAL A 371 -1.57 7.50 -18.32
C VAL A 371 -2.72 8.37 -18.81
N PHE A 372 -2.96 9.54 -18.21
CA PHE A 372 -4.02 10.44 -18.69
C PHE A 372 -3.73 11.05 -20.06
N GLU A 373 -2.49 11.27 -20.41
CA GLU A 373 -2.10 11.68 -21.76
C GLU A 373 -2.30 10.56 -22.77
N LEU A 374 -1.96 9.32 -22.39
CA LEU A 374 -2.30 8.13 -23.18
C LEU A 374 -3.81 8.04 -23.43
N VAL A 375 -4.64 8.22 -22.40
CA VAL A 375 -6.11 8.23 -22.51
C VAL A 375 -6.58 9.29 -23.50
N ARG A 376 -6.01 10.50 -23.45
CA ARG A 376 -6.36 11.58 -24.38
C ARG A 376 -5.99 11.21 -25.82
N ASP A 377 -4.82 10.64 -26.03
CA ASP A 377 -4.33 10.22 -27.36
C ASP A 377 -5.19 9.06 -27.91
N ILE A 378 -5.53 8.07 -27.10
CA ILE A 378 -6.46 6.97 -27.43
C ILE A 378 -7.80 7.54 -27.91
N ASN A 379 -8.39 8.45 -27.14
CA ASN A 379 -9.71 9.01 -27.49
C ASN A 379 -9.69 9.86 -28.78
N SER A 380 -8.58 10.54 -29.05
CA SER A 380 -8.48 11.45 -30.19
C SER A 380 -7.98 10.79 -31.47
N ASN A 381 -7.08 9.82 -31.36
CA ASN A 381 -6.32 9.32 -32.51
C ASN A 381 -6.48 7.82 -32.75
N VAL A 382 -7.06 7.05 -31.82
CA VAL A 382 -7.27 5.60 -31.97
C VAL A 382 -8.75 5.26 -32.16
N ILE A 383 -9.60 5.63 -31.20
CA ILE A 383 -11.04 5.29 -31.26
C ILE A 383 -11.71 5.76 -32.56
N PRO A 384 -11.45 6.98 -33.09
CA PRO A 384 -12.08 7.43 -34.33
C PRO A 384 -11.67 6.64 -35.57
N THR A 385 -10.54 5.91 -35.53
CA THR A 385 -10.08 5.12 -36.71
C THR A 385 -10.86 3.86 -36.92
N SER A 386 -11.54 3.33 -35.89
CA SER A 386 -12.19 2.02 -35.86
C SER A 386 -11.26 0.85 -36.25
N SER A 387 -9.93 1.08 -36.31
CA SER A 387 -8.95 0.07 -36.68
C SER A 387 -8.78 -0.95 -35.54
N LYS A 388 -9.13 -2.21 -35.80
CA LYS A 388 -9.05 -3.30 -34.83
C LYS A 388 -7.64 -3.47 -34.25
N GLU A 389 -6.62 -3.37 -35.08
CA GLU A 389 -5.22 -3.51 -34.66
C GLU A 389 -4.81 -2.39 -33.71
N LEU A 390 -5.13 -1.13 -34.03
CA LEU A 390 -4.82 0.01 -33.17
C LEU A 390 -5.59 -0.03 -31.85
N LEU A 391 -6.87 -0.45 -31.90
CA LEU A 391 -7.70 -0.55 -30.69
C LEU A 391 -7.18 -1.64 -29.74
N ILE A 392 -6.77 -2.81 -30.26
CA ILE A 392 -6.16 -3.87 -29.47
C ILE A 392 -4.85 -3.38 -28.85
N PHE A 393 -3.96 -2.80 -29.64
CA PHE A 393 -2.69 -2.25 -29.19
C PHE A 393 -2.87 -1.21 -28.07
N ALA A 394 -3.78 -0.27 -28.26
CA ALA A 394 -4.07 0.76 -27.28
C ALA A 394 -4.67 0.19 -25.99
N LYS A 395 -5.56 -0.81 -26.09
CA LYS A 395 -6.16 -1.47 -24.94
C LYS A 395 -5.12 -2.25 -24.12
N GLU A 396 -4.23 -2.98 -24.78
CA GLU A 396 -3.14 -3.70 -24.12
C GLU A 396 -2.21 -2.73 -23.38
N LEU A 397 -1.80 -1.65 -24.04
CA LEU A 397 -0.94 -0.64 -23.44
C LEU A 397 -1.61 0.07 -22.25
N PHE A 398 -2.88 0.45 -22.38
CA PHE A 398 -3.65 1.05 -21.30
C PHE A 398 -3.75 0.10 -20.09
N SER A 399 -4.08 -1.17 -20.33
CA SER A 399 -4.19 -2.18 -19.28
C SER A 399 -2.84 -2.49 -18.62
N GLU A 400 -1.76 -2.48 -19.39
CA GLU A 400 -0.39 -2.63 -18.89
C GLU A 400 -0.06 -1.54 -17.86
N LEU A 401 -0.23 -0.26 -18.22
CA LEU A 401 0.18 0.85 -17.36
C LEU A 401 -0.74 1.01 -16.15
N THR A 402 -2.06 0.89 -16.33
CA THR A 402 -3.01 0.92 -15.21
C THR A 402 -2.82 -0.26 -14.26
N GLY A 403 -2.47 -1.44 -14.78
CA GLY A 403 -2.17 -2.64 -14.00
C GLY A 403 -0.93 -2.48 -13.10
N VAL A 404 0.11 -1.78 -13.56
CA VAL A 404 1.28 -1.42 -12.73
C VAL A 404 0.87 -0.54 -11.55
N LEU A 405 -0.03 0.42 -11.77
CA LEU A 405 -0.58 1.27 -10.73
C LEU A 405 -1.61 0.53 -9.84
N GLY A 406 -2.06 -0.65 -10.28
CA GLY A 406 -3.12 -1.43 -9.63
C GLY A 406 -4.48 -0.76 -9.70
N LEU A 407 -4.73 0.02 -10.74
CA LEU A 407 -5.99 0.72 -11.02
C LEU A 407 -6.79 0.02 -12.13
N VAL A 408 -8.05 0.40 -12.26
CA VAL A 408 -9.00 -0.11 -13.27
C VAL A 408 -9.20 -1.62 -13.13
N TYR A 409 -9.31 -2.09 -11.89
CA TYR A 409 -9.43 -3.51 -11.55
C TYR A 409 -10.87 -3.97 -11.26
N GLU A 410 -11.82 -3.05 -11.12
CA GLU A 410 -13.22 -3.45 -10.96
C GLU A 410 -13.72 -4.12 -12.23
N GLU A 411 -14.13 -5.36 -12.09
CA GLU A 411 -14.78 -6.10 -13.18
C GLU A 411 -16.14 -5.50 -13.47
N LYS A 412 -16.59 -5.65 -14.73
CA LYS A 412 -17.98 -5.35 -15.09
C LYS A 412 -18.90 -6.29 -14.30
N ASP A 413 -19.96 -5.75 -13.74
CA ASP A 413 -21.01 -6.54 -13.10
C ASP A 413 -21.85 -7.19 -14.20
N ASN A 414 -21.47 -8.41 -14.61
CA ASN A 414 -22.08 -9.12 -15.72
C ASN A 414 -23.61 -9.24 -15.60
N ASP A 415 -24.14 -9.35 -14.39
CA ASP A 415 -25.60 -9.44 -14.17
C ASP A 415 -26.28 -8.08 -14.40
N LEU A 416 -25.67 -6.99 -13.90
CA LEU A 416 -26.14 -5.63 -14.11
C LEU A 416 -25.96 -5.23 -15.59
N ASP A 417 -24.80 -5.53 -16.16
CA ASP A 417 -24.45 -5.21 -17.55
C ASP A 417 -25.39 -5.93 -18.52
N GLY A 418 -25.68 -7.20 -18.29
CA GLY A 418 -26.65 -7.96 -19.10
C GLY A 418 -28.06 -7.35 -19.08
N LYS A 419 -28.52 -6.96 -17.88
CA LYS A 419 -29.82 -6.29 -17.71
C LYS A 419 -29.87 -4.92 -18.41
N VAL A 420 -28.79 -4.16 -18.32
CA VAL A 420 -28.67 -2.85 -18.98
C VAL A 420 -28.68 -3.02 -20.51
N GLU A 421 -27.94 -3.98 -21.03
CA GLU A 421 -27.93 -4.25 -22.49
C GLU A 421 -29.29 -4.71 -23.01
N GLU A 422 -30.02 -5.54 -22.26
CA GLU A 422 -31.41 -5.92 -22.61
C GLU A 422 -32.33 -4.69 -22.66
N LEU A 423 -32.22 -3.80 -21.66
CA LEU A 423 -32.99 -2.56 -21.63
C LEU A 423 -32.59 -1.60 -22.77
N ILE A 424 -31.31 -1.50 -23.10
CA ILE A 424 -30.85 -0.70 -24.27
C ILE A 424 -31.40 -1.27 -25.58
N ALA A 425 -31.37 -2.59 -25.73
CA ALA A 425 -31.95 -3.26 -26.92
C ALA A 425 -33.46 -3.00 -27.00
N ALA A 426 -34.19 -3.11 -25.89
CA ALA A 426 -35.63 -2.82 -25.82
C ALA A 426 -35.93 -1.34 -26.13
N ARG A 427 -35.15 -0.40 -25.61
CA ARG A 427 -35.26 1.04 -25.93
C ARG A 427 -35.02 1.29 -27.42
N THR A 428 -34.00 0.68 -27.98
CA THR A 428 -33.67 0.82 -29.40
C THR A 428 -34.80 0.28 -30.30
N ALA A 429 -35.40 -0.87 -29.94
CA ALA A 429 -36.52 -1.42 -30.62
C ALA A 429 -37.78 -0.52 -30.54
N ALA A 430 -38.07 0.05 -29.36
CA ALA A 430 -39.17 1.01 -29.17
C ALA A 430 -38.97 2.27 -30.03
N ARG A 431 -37.77 2.81 -30.11
CA ARG A 431 -37.44 3.98 -30.97
C ARG A 431 -37.64 3.66 -32.47
N LYS A 432 -37.22 2.47 -32.92
CA LYS A 432 -37.45 2.00 -34.30
C LYS A 432 -38.94 1.86 -34.60
N ALA A 433 -39.75 1.42 -33.63
CA ALA A 433 -41.20 1.31 -33.73
C ALA A 433 -41.93 2.68 -33.57
N LYS A 434 -41.20 3.77 -33.36
CA LYS A 434 -41.70 5.11 -33.04
C LYS A 434 -42.55 5.20 -31.76
N ASP A 435 -42.38 4.23 -30.85
CA ASP A 435 -43.00 4.23 -29.52
C ASP A 435 -42.06 5.01 -28.54
N PHE A 436 -42.13 6.33 -28.65
CA PHE A 436 -41.28 7.20 -27.87
C PHE A 436 -41.60 7.16 -26.36
N ALA A 437 -42.88 6.96 -26.02
CA ALA A 437 -43.27 6.87 -24.60
C ALA A 437 -42.60 5.68 -23.89
N LYS A 438 -42.57 4.51 -24.56
CA LYS A 438 -41.89 3.32 -24.08
C LYS A 438 -40.37 3.50 -24.02
N ALA A 439 -39.78 4.16 -25.02
CA ALA A 439 -38.35 4.43 -25.07
C ALA A 439 -37.90 5.37 -23.92
N ASP A 440 -38.70 6.37 -23.59
CA ASP A 440 -38.44 7.30 -22.49
C ASP A 440 -38.60 6.60 -21.11
N SER A 441 -39.65 5.77 -20.95
CA SER A 441 -39.81 4.99 -19.73
C SER A 441 -38.64 4.05 -19.46
N ILE A 442 -38.09 3.38 -20.48
CA ILE A 442 -36.91 2.52 -20.35
C ILE A 442 -35.66 3.37 -20.01
N ARG A 443 -35.52 4.53 -20.61
CA ARG A 443 -34.42 5.45 -20.28
C ARG A 443 -34.46 5.88 -18.82
N ASP A 444 -35.65 6.18 -18.30
CA ASP A 444 -35.82 6.56 -16.87
C ASP A 444 -35.54 5.38 -15.94
N GLU A 445 -35.91 4.15 -16.32
CA GLU A 445 -35.57 2.93 -15.59
C GLU A 445 -34.05 2.74 -15.52
N ILE A 446 -33.33 2.90 -16.63
CA ILE A 446 -31.88 2.80 -16.68
C ILE A 446 -31.23 3.92 -15.83
N ALA A 447 -31.76 5.14 -15.90
CA ALA A 447 -31.29 6.26 -15.08
C ALA A 447 -31.49 6.03 -13.58
N ALA A 448 -32.60 5.39 -13.18
CA ALA A 448 -32.88 4.98 -11.81
C ALA A 448 -31.91 3.91 -11.29
N MET A 449 -31.30 3.13 -12.17
CA MET A 449 -30.22 2.17 -11.84
C MET A 449 -28.85 2.86 -11.70
N GLY A 450 -28.78 4.20 -11.76
CA GLY A 450 -27.52 4.96 -11.67
C GLY A 450 -26.69 4.91 -12.95
N ILE A 451 -27.30 4.71 -14.11
CA ILE A 451 -26.63 4.57 -15.40
C ILE A 451 -26.96 5.74 -16.31
N VAL A 452 -25.94 6.23 -17.00
CA VAL A 452 -26.06 7.27 -18.03
C VAL A 452 -25.92 6.65 -19.40
N LEU A 453 -26.85 6.98 -20.31
CA LEU A 453 -26.81 6.56 -21.72
C LEU A 453 -26.31 7.68 -22.60
N GLU A 454 -25.48 7.35 -23.57
CA GLU A 454 -25.00 8.22 -24.63
C GLU A 454 -25.33 7.59 -26.00
N ASP A 455 -26.21 8.23 -26.76
CA ASP A 455 -26.54 7.79 -28.10
C ASP A 455 -25.41 8.21 -29.08
N THR A 456 -24.80 7.26 -29.77
CA THR A 456 -23.74 7.50 -30.77
C THR A 456 -24.17 6.96 -32.15
N PRO A 457 -23.50 7.39 -33.24
CA PRO A 457 -23.75 6.82 -34.56
C PRO A 457 -23.59 5.30 -34.65
N ASN A 458 -22.73 4.73 -33.79
CA ASN A 458 -22.36 3.32 -33.76
C ASN A 458 -23.15 2.51 -32.72
N GLY A 459 -24.14 3.11 -32.03
CA GLY A 459 -24.92 2.47 -30.99
C GLY A 459 -25.06 3.30 -29.73
N VAL A 460 -25.55 2.69 -28.67
CA VAL A 460 -25.71 3.36 -27.36
C VAL A 460 -24.56 2.96 -26.46
N LYS A 461 -23.78 3.94 -25.99
CA LYS A 461 -22.82 3.76 -24.90
C LYS A 461 -23.49 4.01 -23.56
N TRP A 462 -22.97 3.41 -22.53
CA TRP A 462 -23.44 3.65 -21.19
C TRP A 462 -22.30 3.59 -20.17
N HIS A 463 -22.47 4.26 -19.03
CA HIS A 463 -21.55 4.20 -17.89
C HIS A 463 -22.32 4.42 -16.59
N LYS A 464 -21.76 3.91 -15.46
CA LYS A 464 -22.30 4.16 -14.11
C LYS A 464 -22.06 5.63 -13.74
N LYS A 465 -23.02 6.23 -13.00
CA LYS A 465 -22.97 7.62 -12.54
C LYS A 465 -21.88 7.84 -11.49
#